data_53fed26dbc93bbdfaccf65e0351eab46
#
_entry.id   53fed26dbc93bbdfaccf65e0351eab46
#
_cell.length_a   1.000
_cell.length_b   1.000
_cell.length_c   1.000
_cell.angle_alpha   90.00
_cell.angle_beta   90.00
_cell.angle_gamma   90.00
#
_symmetry.space_group_name_H-M   'P 1'
#
loop_
_entity.id
_entity.type
_entity.pdbx_description
1 polymer ?
#
loop_
_entity_poly.entity_id
_entity_poly.type
_entity_poly.pdbx_seq_one_letter_code
_entity_poly.pdbx_strand_id
1 'polypeptide(L)'
;MKILSHRGYWKNKQEKNSIAAFDRSFINLYGLETDLRDMGGGGIVISHDMASENCLKLEDFFKLYKKYNANLPLALNIKADGLQNSLKQLIEKYEITNYFVFDMSVPDALLYIDLNFNVFTRQSEYEKEPSFYDKAHGIWMDEFYSHWIDKNIIKKHIDNGKSVCIVSPELHKRDFKKEWQEYKQIEKELQIQDKLMICTDYPDEAMRFFND
;
A
#
# COMPACT_ATOMS: atom_id res chain seq x y z
N MET A 1 9.83 1.84 11.48
CA MET A 1 9.21 1.72 10.12
C MET A 1 7.80 1.18 10.22
N LYS A 2 6.85 1.69 9.45
CA LYS A 2 5.48 1.13 9.39
C LYS A 2 5.48 -0.08 8.45
N ILE A 3 4.93 -1.20 8.92
CA ILE A 3 4.87 -2.45 8.14
C ILE A 3 3.48 -2.61 7.54
N LEU A 4 3.41 -2.85 6.23
CA LEU A 4 2.19 -3.20 5.52
C LEU A 4 2.27 -4.66 5.07
N SER A 5 1.27 -5.45 5.43
CA SER A 5 1.15 -6.83 4.95
C SER A 5 0.57 -6.84 3.54
N HIS A 6 1.30 -7.36 2.57
CA HIS A 6 0.89 -7.47 1.18
C HIS A 6 -0.26 -8.47 1.02
N ARG A 7 -1.46 -7.96 0.68
CA ARG A 7 -2.71 -8.74 0.60
C ARG A 7 -3.09 -9.44 1.89
N GLY A 8 -2.73 -8.82 3.04
CA GLY A 8 -2.94 -9.34 4.37
C GLY A 8 -1.83 -10.27 4.87
N TYR A 9 -1.86 -10.62 6.17
CA TYR A 9 -0.93 -11.59 6.77
C TYR A 9 -1.43 -13.03 6.53
N TRP A 10 -1.21 -13.52 5.34
CA TRP A 10 -1.59 -14.86 4.90
C TRP A 10 -0.57 -15.93 5.34
N LYS A 11 -1.03 -17.16 5.53
CA LYS A 11 -0.19 -18.33 5.86
C LYS A 11 0.09 -19.20 4.63
N ASN A 12 -0.81 -19.16 3.67
CA ASN A 12 -0.67 -19.81 2.38
C ASN A 12 -1.22 -18.87 1.28
N LYS A 13 -0.79 -19.05 0.04
CA LYS A 13 -1.09 -18.13 -1.06
C LYS A 13 -2.59 -17.97 -1.37
N GLN A 14 -3.39 -18.98 -1.04
CA GLN A 14 -4.84 -18.96 -1.25
C GLN A 14 -5.57 -18.03 -0.29
N GLU A 15 -4.93 -17.65 0.83
CA GLU A 15 -5.49 -16.71 1.79
C GLU A 15 -5.24 -15.24 1.43
N LYS A 16 -4.43 -14.94 0.39
CA LYS A 16 -4.22 -13.56 -0.06
C LYS A 16 -5.56 -12.87 -0.33
N ASN A 17 -5.72 -11.63 0.13
CA ASN A 17 -6.96 -10.85 -0.01
C ASN A 17 -8.19 -11.49 0.65
N SER A 18 -7.99 -12.27 1.72
CA SER A 18 -9.09 -12.89 2.47
C SER A 18 -9.31 -12.24 3.84
N ILE A 19 -10.52 -12.40 4.37
CA ILE A 19 -10.88 -11.96 5.73
C ILE A 19 -9.89 -12.50 6.77
N ALA A 20 -9.49 -13.79 6.65
CA ALA A 20 -8.60 -14.41 7.62
C ALA A 20 -7.18 -13.78 7.61
N ALA A 21 -6.67 -13.40 6.44
CA ALA A 21 -5.40 -12.71 6.32
C ALA A 21 -5.47 -11.26 6.84
N PHE A 22 -6.57 -10.57 6.56
CA PHE A 22 -6.81 -9.19 7.04
C PHE A 22 -6.97 -9.15 8.56
N ASP A 23 -7.77 -10.05 9.12
CA ASP A 23 -7.97 -10.19 10.56
C ASP A 23 -6.63 -10.40 11.30
N ARG A 24 -5.77 -11.29 10.78
CA ARG A 24 -4.43 -11.49 11.33
C ARG A 24 -3.54 -10.25 11.21
N SER A 25 -3.63 -9.49 10.14
CA SER A 25 -2.88 -8.23 10.01
C SER A 25 -3.28 -7.25 11.12
N PHE A 26 -4.57 -7.06 11.32
CA PHE A 26 -5.08 -6.08 12.29
C PHE A 26 -4.85 -6.52 13.74
N ILE A 27 -4.96 -7.82 14.07
CA ILE A 27 -4.62 -8.35 15.39
C ILE A 27 -3.15 -8.09 15.73
N ASN A 28 -2.26 -8.19 14.75
CA ASN A 28 -0.82 -7.96 14.95
C ASN A 28 -0.39 -6.49 14.72
N LEU A 29 -1.34 -5.58 14.55
CA LEU A 29 -1.12 -4.15 14.33
C LEU A 29 -0.29 -3.83 13.07
N TYR A 30 -0.40 -4.65 12.05
CA TYR A 30 0.19 -4.35 10.74
C TYR A 30 -0.77 -3.46 9.94
N GLY A 31 -0.22 -2.49 9.20
CA GLY A 31 -0.90 -1.89 8.08
C GLY A 31 -1.19 -2.96 7.01
N LEU A 32 -1.92 -2.60 5.98
CA LEU A 32 -2.37 -3.58 5.01
C LEU A 32 -2.39 -2.97 3.60
N GLU A 33 -1.87 -3.73 2.64
CA GLU A 33 -2.09 -3.51 1.23
C GLU A 33 -3.15 -4.49 0.71
N THR A 34 -4.06 -4.01 -0.17
CA THR A 34 -5.08 -4.84 -0.81
C THR A 34 -5.52 -4.27 -2.15
N ASP A 35 -5.98 -5.15 -3.04
CA ASP A 35 -6.34 -4.87 -4.42
C ASP A 35 -7.83 -4.52 -4.55
N LEU A 36 -8.16 -3.34 -5.09
CA LEU A 36 -9.52 -2.89 -5.33
C LEU A 36 -9.90 -2.98 -6.81
N ARG A 37 -11.03 -3.61 -7.08
CA ARG A 37 -11.51 -3.79 -8.44
C ARG A 37 -13.02 -3.56 -8.55
N ASP A 38 -13.46 -3.19 -9.74
CA ASP A 38 -14.86 -3.12 -10.11
C ASP A 38 -15.53 -4.50 -10.15
N MET A 39 -16.79 -4.51 -9.81
CA MET A 39 -17.68 -5.65 -10.01
C MET A 39 -18.92 -5.20 -10.81
N GLY A 40 -19.44 -6.06 -11.69
CA GLY A 40 -20.67 -5.79 -12.43
C GLY A 40 -21.77 -5.28 -11.51
N GLY A 41 -22.44 -4.19 -11.91
CA GLY A 41 -23.46 -3.52 -11.10
C GLY A 41 -22.96 -2.39 -10.20
N GLY A 42 -21.69 -1.96 -10.32
CA GLY A 42 -21.17 -0.73 -9.70
C GLY A 42 -20.57 -0.89 -8.30
N GLY A 43 -20.36 -2.12 -7.83
CA GLY A 43 -19.71 -2.40 -6.55
C GLY A 43 -18.17 -2.42 -6.65
N ILE A 44 -17.49 -2.21 -5.50
CA ILE A 44 -16.05 -2.43 -5.37
C ILE A 44 -15.81 -3.69 -4.54
N VAL A 45 -14.94 -4.54 -5.05
CA VAL A 45 -14.53 -5.79 -4.40
C VAL A 45 -13.02 -5.87 -4.24
N ILE A 46 -12.59 -6.75 -3.36
CA ILE A 46 -11.19 -7.09 -3.15
C ILE A 46 -10.81 -8.20 -4.13
N SER A 47 -10.03 -7.86 -5.15
CA SER A 47 -9.50 -8.82 -6.11
C SER A 47 -8.32 -8.26 -6.90
N HIS A 48 -7.27 -9.05 -7.04
CA HIS A 48 -6.16 -8.72 -7.95
C HIS A 48 -6.55 -8.96 -9.41
N ASP A 49 -7.19 -10.08 -9.68
CA ASP A 49 -7.62 -10.50 -11.00
C ASP A 49 -9.05 -10.04 -11.30
N MET A 50 -9.60 -10.41 -12.43
CA MET A 50 -11.00 -10.09 -12.79
C MET A 50 -11.95 -10.56 -11.68
N ALA A 51 -12.86 -9.68 -11.28
CA ALA A 51 -13.79 -9.96 -10.19
C ALA A 51 -14.74 -11.13 -10.51
N SER A 52 -15.05 -11.92 -9.48
CA SER A 52 -16.07 -12.96 -9.50
C SER A 52 -17.11 -12.71 -8.40
N GLU A 53 -18.24 -13.40 -8.47
CA GLU A 53 -19.32 -13.26 -7.46
C GLU A 53 -18.89 -13.61 -6.02
N ASN A 54 -17.80 -14.37 -5.89
CA ASN A 54 -17.27 -14.78 -4.57
C ASN A 54 -16.25 -13.79 -3.98
N CYS A 55 -15.92 -12.70 -4.67
CA CYS A 55 -14.97 -11.71 -4.15
C CYS A 55 -15.52 -10.97 -2.94
N LEU A 56 -14.66 -10.72 -1.97
CA LEU A 56 -15.00 -9.95 -0.77
C LEU A 56 -15.37 -8.51 -1.17
N LYS A 57 -16.51 -8.02 -0.69
CA LYS A 57 -16.92 -6.62 -0.90
C LYS A 57 -16.03 -5.68 -0.10
N LEU A 58 -15.63 -4.55 -0.68
CA LEU A 58 -14.87 -3.52 0.02
C LEU A 58 -15.58 -3.02 1.28
N GLU A 59 -16.90 -2.95 1.25
CA GLU A 59 -17.72 -2.58 2.39
C GLU A 59 -17.50 -3.51 3.60
N ASP A 60 -17.43 -4.83 3.38
CA ASP A 60 -17.22 -5.81 4.44
C ASP A 60 -15.77 -5.77 4.97
N PHE A 61 -14.81 -5.46 4.11
CA PHE A 61 -13.43 -5.18 4.52
C PHE A 61 -13.35 -3.94 5.42
N PHE A 62 -14.02 -2.83 5.09
CA PHE A 62 -14.02 -1.64 5.93
C PHE A 62 -14.73 -1.85 7.26
N LYS A 63 -15.82 -2.64 7.30
CA LYS A 63 -16.44 -3.07 8.58
C LYS A 63 -15.45 -3.85 9.45
N LEU A 64 -14.70 -4.78 8.86
CA LEU A 64 -13.67 -5.52 9.57
C LEU A 64 -12.58 -4.60 10.11
N TYR A 65 -12.05 -3.69 9.29
CA TYR A 65 -11.04 -2.71 9.71
C TYR A 65 -11.51 -1.86 10.89
N LYS A 66 -12.73 -1.33 10.83
CA LYS A 66 -13.30 -0.49 11.93
C LYS A 66 -13.48 -1.25 13.23
N LYS A 67 -13.70 -2.57 13.18
CA LYS A 67 -13.83 -3.42 14.39
C LYS A 67 -12.58 -3.36 15.27
N TYR A 68 -11.39 -3.19 14.68
CA TYR A 68 -10.13 -3.16 15.43
C TYR A 68 -9.81 -1.79 16.02
N ASN A 69 -10.47 -0.74 15.58
CA ASN A 69 -10.28 0.65 16.05
C ASN A 69 -8.79 1.08 16.10
N ALA A 70 -7.95 0.47 15.29
CA ALA A 70 -6.52 0.73 15.20
C ALA A 70 -6.27 1.51 13.91
N ASN A 71 -5.97 2.78 13.99
CA ASN A 71 -5.75 3.66 12.82
C ASN A 71 -4.50 3.24 12.00
N LEU A 72 -4.51 2.00 11.49
CA LEU A 72 -3.43 1.39 10.72
C LEU A 72 -3.46 1.87 9.27
N PRO A 73 -2.31 2.06 8.61
CA PRO A 73 -2.28 2.50 7.22
C PRO A 73 -2.86 1.44 6.27
N LEU A 74 -3.74 1.88 5.37
CA LEU A 74 -4.29 1.07 4.28
C LEU A 74 -3.73 1.55 2.94
N ALA A 75 -3.01 0.69 2.24
CA ALA A 75 -2.57 0.89 0.87
C ALA A 75 -3.60 0.25 -0.07
N LEU A 76 -4.39 1.06 -0.75
CA LEU A 76 -5.48 0.63 -1.60
C LEU A 76 -5.03 0.63 -3.07
N ASN A 77 -4.67 -0.55 -3.57
CA ASN A 77 -4.19 -0.75 -4.92
C ASN A 77 -5.36 -0.76 -5.92
N ILE A 78 -5.40 0.20 -6.82
CA ILE A 78 -6.50 0.35 -7.77
C ILE A 78 -6.23 -0.50 -9.03
N LYS A 79 -7.08 -1.48 -9.28
CA LYS A 79 -6.96 -2.45 -10.38
C LYS A 79 -7.95 -2.21 -11.52
N ALA A 80 -8.78 -1.19 -11.42
CA ALA A 80 -9.72 -0.79 -12.48
C ALA A 80 -9.95 0.72 -12.45
N ASP A 81 -10.06 1.35 -13.60
CA ASP A 81 -10.38 2.78 -13.72
C ASP A 81 -11.85 3.04 -13.32
N GLY A 82 -12.15 4.26 -12.89
CA GLY A 82 -13.53 4.71 -12.66
C GLY A 82 -14.11 4.41 -11.27
N LEU A 83 -13.28 4.00 -10.28
CA LEU A 83 -13.76 3.65 -8.93
C LEU A 83 -13.92 4.87 -7.99
N GLN A 84 -13.47 6.06 -8.38
CA GLN A 84 -13.29 7.23 -7.50
C GLN A 84 -14.53 7.56 -6.68
N ASN A 85 -15.68 7.74 -7.33
CA ASN A 85 -16.90 8.19 -6.64
C ASN A 85 -17.42 7.13 -5.66
N SER A 86 -17.45 5.86 -6.08
CA SER A 86 -17.90 4.75 -5.24
C SER A 86 -16.94 4.52 -4.06
N LEU A 87 -15.63 4.64 -4.30
CA LEU A 87 -14.62 4.52 -3.24
C LEU A 87 -14.73 5.68 -2.25
N LYS A 88 -14.90 6.91 -2.74
CA LYS A 88 -15.05 8.09 -1.87
C LYS A 88 -16.23 7.95 -0.93
N GLN A 89 -17.40 7.53 -1.44
CA GLN A 89 -18.59 7.28 -0.63
C GLN A 89 -18.33 6.24 0.48
N LEU A 90 -17.61 5.16 0.17
CA LEU A 90 -17.30 4.14 1.17
C LEU A 90 -16.28 4.63 2.21
N ILE A 91 -15.23 5.36 1.79
CA ILE A 91 -14.24 5.96 2.68
C ILE A 91 -14.92 6.93 3.65
N GLU A 92 -15.80 7.80 3.16
CA GLU A 92 -16.55 8.75 3.99
C GLU A 92 -17.54 8.02 4.92
N LYS A 93 -18.31 7.06 4.39
CA LYS A 93 -19.28 6.26 5.18
C LYS A 93 -18.65 5.54 6.35
N TYR A 94 -17.44 4.99 6.16
CA TYR A 94 -16.72 4.22 7.18
C TYR A 94 -15.65 5.06 7.90
N GLU A 95 -15.57 6.37 7.63
CA GLU A 95 -14.58 7.28 8.23
C GLU A 95 -13.16 6.71 8.19
N ILE A 96 -12.73 6.27 6.99
CA ILE A 96 -11.39 5.75 6.77
C ILE A 96 -10.46 6.94 6.54
N THR A 97 -9.57 7.22 7.47
CA THR A 97 -8.71 8.42 7.46
C THR A 97 -7.25 8.12 7.15
N ASN A 98 -6.76 6.93 7.52
CA ASN A 98 -5.35 6.55 7.31
C ASN A 98 -5.24 5.59 6.12
N TYR A 99 -5.29 6.13 4.91
CA TYR A 99 -5.19 5.37 3.68
C TYR A 99 -4.45 6.16 2.61
N PHE A 100 -4.00 5.48 1.58
CA PHE A 100 -3.64 6.04 0.29
C PHE A 100 -4.06 5.12 -0.85
N VAL A 101 -4.30 5.71 -2.03
CA VAL A 101 -4.57 4.97 -3.28
C VAL A 101 -3.36 5.04 -4.19
N PHE A 102 -3.11 3.99 -4.95
CA PHE A 102 -1.96 3.92 -5.85
C PHE A 102 -2.21 2.93 -7.01
N ASP A 103 -1.31 2.90 -7.97
CA ASP A 103 -1.31 2.01 -9.15
C ASP A 103 -2.38 2.32 -10.21
N MET A 104 -3.05 3.48 -10.12
CA MET A 104 -3.98 3.93 -11.15
C MET A 104 -3.23 4.26 -12.45
N SER A 105 -3.92 4.14 -13.58
CA SER A 105 -3.47 4.79 -14.82
C SER A 105 -3.32 6.31 -14.59
N VAL A 106 -2.41 6.96 -15.33
CA VAL A 106 -2.21 8.42 -15.14
C VAL A 106 -3.49 9.23 -15.34
N PRO A 107 -4.30 8.99 -16.39
CA PRO A 107 -5.57 9.71 -16.55
C PRO A 107 -6.55 9.48 -15.38
N ASP A 108 -6.63 8.26 -14.86
CA ASP A 108 -7.51 7.92 -13.75
C ASP A 108 -7.02 8.54 -12.42
N ALA A 109 -5.70 8.58 -12.20
CA ALA A 109 -5.09 9.20 -11.03
C ALA A 109 -5.44 10.69 -10.89
N LEU A 110 -5.55 11.42 -11.99
CA LEU A 110 -5.92 12.84 -11.96
C LEU A 110 -7.33 13.06 -11.37
N LEU A 111 -8.26 12.14 -11.63
CA LEU A 111 -9.60 12.20 -11.04
C LEU A 111 -9.58 11.94 -9.53
N TYR A 112 -8.73 11.03 -9.04
CA TYR A 112 -8.52 10.85 -7.59
C TYR A 112 -7.94 12.11 -6.94
N ILE A 113 -6.97 12.76 -7.59
CA ILE A 113 -6.36 14.00 -7.13
C ILE A 113 -7.40 15.12 -7.04
N ASP A 114 -8.23 15.30 -8.07
CA ASP A 114 -9.27 16.33 -8.12
C ASP A 114 -10.35 16.13 -7.04
N LEU A 115 -10.56 14.88 -6.62
CA LEU A 115 -11.44 14.52 -5.52
C LEU A 115 -10.76 14.55 -4.13
N ASN A 116 -9.51 15.02 -4.03
CA ASN A 116 -8.73 15.12 -2.80
C ASN A 116 -8.50 13.78 -2.08
N PHE A 117 -8.22 12.71 -2.81
CA PHE A 117 -7.72 11.47 -2.22
C PHE A 117 -6.26 11.60 -1.79
N ASN A 118 -5.84 10.82 -0.81
CA ASN A 118 -4.42 10.59 -0.54
C ASN A 118 -3.85 9.70 -1.65
N VAL A 119 -3.20 10.30 -2.64
CA VAL A 119 -2.65 9.60 -3.81
C VAL A 119 -1.15 9.38 -3.65
N PHE A 120 -0.67 8.17 -3.90
CA PHE A 120 0.75 7.87 -4.10
C PHE A 120 1.01 7.66 -5.59
N THR A 121 2.11 8.22 -6.07
CA THR A 121 2.62 7.93 -7.42
C THR A 121 3.67 6.85 -7.35
N ARG A 122 3.88 6.11 -8.44
CA ARG A 122 4.90 5.06 -8.50
C ARG A 122 6.23 5.59 -9.01
N GLN A 123 7.32 5.06 -8.46
CA GLN A 123 8.66 5.15 -9.01
C GLN A 123 9.27 3.74 -9.11
N SER A 124 9.87 3.44 -10.26
CA SER A 124 10.46 2.13 -10.55
C SER A 124 11.55 2.26 -11.61
N GLU A 125 12.19 1.15 -11.98
CA GLU A 125 13.12 1.11 -13.10
C GLU A 125 12.46 1.54 -14.43
N TYR A 126 11.14 1.37 -14.56
CA TYR A 126 10.36 1.75 -15.73
C TYR A 126 9.78 3.17 -15.65
N GLU A 127 9.60 3.70 -14.43
CA GLU A 127 9.00 5.00 -14.14
C GLU A 127 9.97 5.85 -13.32
N LYS A 128 11.12 6.17 -13.92
CA LYS A 128 12.21 6.92 -13.24
C LYS A 128 11.76 8.30 -12.77
N GLU A 129 10.91 8.94 -13.56
CA GLU A 129 10.27 10.22 -13.20
C GLU A 129 8.81 9.94 -12.83
N PRO A 130 8.45 10.00 -11.54
CA PRO A 130 7.08 9.73 -11.11
C PRO A 130 6.08 10.70 -11.73
N SER A 131 4.97 10.18 -12.27
CA SER A 131 3.90 11.00 -12.81
C SER A 131 3.22 11.80 -11.69
N PHE A 132 2.67 12.98 -11.99
CA PHE A 132 1.92 13.85 -11.05
C PHE A 132 2.60 14.04 -9.68
N TYR A 133 3.94 14.00 -9.64
CA TYR A 133 4.75 14.03 -8.42
C TYR A 133 4.36 15.15 -7.45
N ASP A 134 4.20 16.39 -7.95
CA ASP A 134 3.90 17.56 -7.12
C ASP A 134 2.56 17.42 -6.38
N LYS A 135 1.60 16.74 -7.00
CA LYS A 135 0.25 16.53 -6.47
C LYS A 135 0.12 15.29 -5.59
N ALA A 136 1.07 14.35 -5.69
CA ALA A 136 1.04 13.12 -4.89
C ALA A 136 1.42 13.39 -3.43
N HIS A 137 0.81 12.67 -2.48
CA HIS A 137 1.13 12.70 -1.05
C HIS A 137 2.32 11.83 -0.70
N GLY A 138 2.62 10.85 -1.54
CA GLY A 138 3.73 9.92 -1.33
C GLY A 138 4.13 9.17 -2.59
N ILE A 139 5.14 8.32 -2.41
CA ILE A 139 5.75 7.51 -3.46
C ILE A 139 5.64 6.04 -3.10
N TRP A 140 5.11 5.24 -4.01
CA TRP A 140 5.21 3.79 -4.03
C TRP A 140 6.46 3.42 -4.81
N MET A 141 7.51 2.97 -4.10
CA MET A 141 8.82 2.68 -4.69
C MET A 141 8.94 1.18 -4.96
N ASP A 142 9.11 0.83 -6.24
CA ASP A 142 9.05 -0.54 -6.71
C ASP A 142 10.36 -0.95 -7.44
N GLU A 143 10.98 -2.05 -7.00
CA GLU A 143 12.22 -2.60 -7.54
C GLU A 143 11.97 -3.96 -8.19
N PHE A 144 11.63 -3.97 -9.46
CA PHE A 144 11.25 -5.19 -10.16
C PHE A 144 12.41 -6.19 -10.33
N TYR A 145 13.61 -5.73 -10.66
CA TYR A 145 14.74 -6.61 -10.98
C TYR A 145 16.11 -6.14 -10.46
N SER A 146 16.24 -4.91 -10.01
CA SER A 146 17.51 -4.37 -9.51
C SER A 146 17.32 -3.52 -8.28
N HIS A 147 18.33 -3.48 -7.42
CA HIS A 147 18.36 -2.57 -6.28
C HIS A 147 18.80 -1.18 -6.75
N TRP A 148 17.91 -0.19 -6.65
CA TRP A 148 18.17 1.20 -7.04
C TRP A 148 17.74 2.21 -5.97
N ILE A 149 16.97 1.78 -4.97
CA ILE A 149 16.48 2.64 -3.88
C ILE A 149 17.62 2.86 -2.90
N ASP A 150 18.15 4.09 -2.86
CA ASP A 150 19.20 4.49 -1.95
C ASP A 150 18.76 5.62 -0.99
N LYS A 151 19.66 5.98 -0.07
CA LYS A 151 19.44 7.05 0.90
C LYS A 151 19.11 8.40 0.23
N ASN A 152 19.75 8.73 -0.89
CA ASN A 152 19.59 10.03 -1.53
C ASN A 152 18.21 10.16 -2.16
N ILE A 153 17.73 9.10 -2.78
CA ILE A 153 16.39 9.03 -3.38
C ILE A 153 15.31 9.12 -2.30
N ILE A 154 15.42 8.34 -1.22
CA ILE A 154 14.47 8.41 -0.10
C ILE A 154 14.48 9.82 0.49
N LYS A 155 15.67 10.34 0.81
CA LYS A 155 15.82 11.71 1.34
C LYS A 155 15.19 12.76 0.45
N LYS A 156 15.41 12.71 -0.86
CA LYS A 156 14.80 13.63 -1.84
C LYS A 156 13.27 13.66 -1.71
N HIS A 157 12.62 12.51 -1.58
CA HIS A 157 11.16 12.46 -1.43
C HIS A 157 10.70 13.01 -0.08
N ILE A 158 11.38 12.65 0.99
CA ILE A 158 11.08 13.14 2.35
C ILE A 158 11.24 14.66 2.45
N ASP A 159 12.31 15.22 1.89
CA ASP A 159 12.58 16.67 1.87
C ASP A 159 11.50 17.45 1.07
N ASN A 160 10.92 16.79 0.06
CA ASN A 160 9.77 17.33 -0.68
C ASN A 160 8.42 17.09 0.02
N GLY A 161 8.42 16.69 1.29
CA GLY A 161 7.21 16.52 2.09
C GLY A 161 6.45 15.21 1.83
N LYS A 162 6.99 14.30 1.02
CA LYS A 162 6.33 13.04 0.64
C LYS A 162 6.52 11.97 1.71
N SER A 163 5.54 11.06 1.82
CA SER A 163 5.73 9.76 2.46
C SER A 163 6.27 8.75 1.45
N VAL A 164 6.97 7.72 1.92
CA VAL A 164 7.56 6.68 1.06
C VAL A 164 7.05 5.31 1.52
N CYS A 165 6.60 4.50 0.57
CA CYS A 165 6.31 3.09 0.78
C CYS A 165 7.19 2.26 -0.16
N ILE A 166 8.09 1.47 0.41
CA ILE A 166 8.99 0.58 -0.34
C ILE A 166 8.28 -0.76 -0.55
N VAL A 167 8.30 -1.25 -1.78
CA VAL A 167 7.92 -2.64 -2.08
C VAL A 167 9.09 -3.54 -1.71
N SER A 168 8.88 -4.47 -0.81
CA SER A 168 9.93 -5.37 -0.36
C SER A 168 10.36 -6.31 -1.49
N PRO A 169 11.67 -6.57 -1.66
CA PRO A 169 12.22 -7.29 -2.83
C PRO A 169 11.65 -8.69 -3.06
N GLU A 170 11.23 -9.39 -2.00
CA GLU A 170 10.65 -10.73 -2.13
C GLU A 170 9.33 -10.76 -2.89
N LEU A 171 8.61 -9.63 -2.98
CA LEU A 171 7.40 -9.53 -3.82
C LEU A 171 7.73 -9.80 -5.28
N HIS A 172 8.96 -9.49 -5.68
CA HIS A 172 9.55 -9.75 -7.01
C HIS A 172 10.50 -10.94 -7.03
N LYS A 173 10.44 -11.83 -6.01
CA LYS A 173 11.26 -13.05 -5.90
C LYS A 173 12.77 -12.76 -5.80
N ARG A 174 13.16 -11.60 -5.27
CA ARG A 174 14.54 -11.20 -5.00
C ARG A 174 14.89 -11.47 -3.53
N ASP A 175 16.20 -11.56 -3.21
CA ASP A 175 16.64 -11.60 -1.80
C ASP A 175 16.46 -10.21 -1.18
N PHE A 176 15.92 -10.17 0.04
CA PHE A 176 15.54 -8.92 0.71
C PHE A 176 16.42 -8.57 1.91
N LYS A 177 17.19 -9.53 2.44
CA LYS A 177 17.86 -9.36 3.74
C LYS A 177 18.88 -8.23 3.75
N LYS A 178 19.66 -8.11 2.67
CA LYS A 178 20.67 -7.05 2.54
C LYS A 178 20.02 -5.68 2.37
N GLU A 179 19.00 -5.60 1.55
CA GLU A 179 18.27 -4.35 1.29
C GLU A 179 17.51 -3.89 2.55
N TRP A 180 16.93 -4.80 3.32
CA TRP A 180 16.31 -4.47 4.62
C TRP A 180 17.31 -3.87 5.60
N GLN A 181 18.57 -4.34 5.65
CA GLN A 181 19.61 -3.75 6.48
C GLN A 181 19.90 -2.30 6.08
N GLU A 182 19.98 -2.05 4.78
CA GLU A 182 20.17 -0.71 4.25
C GLU A 182 18.99 0.20 4.58
N TYR A 183 17.75 -0.25 4.36
CA TYR A 183 16.55 0.53 4.69
C TYR A 183 16.44 0.84 6.19
N LYS A 184 16.79 -0.10 7.06
CA LYS A 184 16.83 0.13 8.52
C LYS A 184 17.87 1.19 8.89
N GLN A 185 19.04 1.15 8.26
CA GLN A 185 20.06 2.15 8.47
C GLN A 185 19.62 3.54 7.98
N ILE A 186 19.04 3.62 6.78
CA ILE A 186 18.52 4.87 6.20
C ILE A 186 17.44 5.48 7.11
N GLU A 187 16.49 4.68 7.56
CA GLU A 187 15.44 5.12 8.48
C GLU A 187 16.00 5.74 9.75
N LYS A 188 16.98 5.07 10.37
CA LYS A 188 17.65 5.54 11.58
C LYS A 188 18.43 6.84 11.35
N GLU A 189 19.20 6.91 10.27
CA GLU A 189 20.01 8.07 9.93
C GLU A 189 19.19 9.32 9.60
N LEU A 190 18.07 9.13 8.91
CA LEU A 190 17.20 10.23 8.49
C LEU A 190 16.10 10.56 9.52
N GLN A 191 15.87 9.70 10.52
CA GLN A 191 14.83 9.85 11.56
C GLN A 191 13.42 9.99 10.95
N ILE A 192 13.06 9.10 10.03
CA ILE A 192 11.85 9.19 9.18
C ILE A 192 10.81 8.10 9.47
N GLN A 193 10.78 7.55 10.67
CA GLN A 193 9.91 6.42 11.06
C GLN A 193 8.44 6.62 10.71
N ASP A 194 7.96 7.86 10.83
CA ASP A 194 6.56 8.19 10.56
C ASP A 194 6.22 8.30 9.07
N LYS A 195 7.22 8.52 8.22
CA LYS A 195 7.07 8.75 6.78
C LYS A 195 7.51 7.57 5.92
N LEU A 196 8.18 6.56 6.52
CA LEU A 196 8.69 5.40 5.80
C LEU A 196 7.87 4.14 6.12
N MET A 197 7.42 3.47 5.07
CA MET A 197 6.65 2.22 5.12
C MET A 197 7.32 1.17 4.25
N ILE A 198 7.09 -0.10 4.57
CA ILE A 198 7.46 -1.23 3.72
C ILE A 198 6.27 -2.17 3.53
N CYS A 199 5.99 -2.55 2.29
CA CYS A 199 4.98 -3.55 1.93
C CYS A 199 5.65 -4.89 1.68
N THR A 200 5.27 -5.93 2.42
CA THR A 200 5.99 -7.22 2.45
C THR A 200 5.06 -8.43 2.58
N ASP A 201 5.49 -9.57 2.02
CA ASP A 201 4.87 -10.88 2.24
C ASP A 201 5.24 -11.48 3.62
N TYR A 202 6.25 -10.88 4.33
CA TYR A 202 6.76 -11.35 5.63
C TYR A 202 6.57 -10.31 6.75
N PRO A 203 5.33 -9.85 7.04
CA PRO A 203 5.10 -8.74 7.97
C PRO A 203 5.59 -9.02 9.39
N ASP A 204 5.53 -10.27 9.85
CA ASP A 204 6.00 -10.71 11.16
C ASP A 204 7.54 -10.62 11.27
N GLU A 205 8.27 -11.05 10.24
CA GLU A 205 9.73 -10.93 10.17
C GLU A 205 10.14 -9.45 10.08
N ALA A 206 9.46 -8.67 9.23
CA ALA A 206 9.71 -7.24 9.07
C ALA A 206 9.45 -6.47 10.37
N MET A 207 8.37 -6.76 11.10
CA MET A 207 8.07 -6.10 12.37
C MET A 207 9.20 -6.31 13.37
N ARG A 208 9.66 -7.54 13.55
CA ARG A 208 10.81 -7.83 14.42
C ARG A 208 12.09 -7.17 13.94
N PHE A 209 12.34 -7.23 12.63
CA PHE A 209 13.59 -6.70 12.08
C PHE A 209 13.70 -5.18 12.19
N PHE A 210 12.66 -4.44 11.84
CA PHE A 210 12.71 -2.98 11.78
C PHE A 210 12.40 -2.29 13.12
N ASN A 211 11.65 -2.91 14.03
CA ASN A 211 11.18 -2.26 15.24
C ASN A 211 11.81 -2.80 16.55
N ASP A 212 12.67 -3.83 16.46
CA ASP A 212 13.58 -4.24 17.53
C ASP A 212 14.94 -3.52 17.36
#